data_dfc54fb7745b5d6cf0c0a3a645910cac
#
_entry.id   dfc54fb7745b5d6cf0c0a3a645910cac
#
_cell.length_a   1.000
_cell.length_b   1.000
_cell.length_c   1.000
_cell.angle_alpha   90.00
_cell.angle_beta   90.00
_cell.angle_gamma   90.00
#
_symmetry.space_group_name_H-M   'P 1'
#
loop_
_entity.id
_entity.type
_entity.pdbx_description
1 polymer ?
#
loop_
_entity_poly.entity_id
_entity_poly.type
_entity_poly.pdbx_seq_one_letter_code
_entity_poly.pdbx_strand_id
1 'polypeptide(L)'
;MVSFGKNEIIILFLSISLMLGTARVFGEIFRRIKLPPVVGEILAGILIGPTILGRIAPDFFSWIFPTGTRIAFSIEVLILLGVTFLLFIAGLEVNLTSVLKQGSFVLLLSAFSIAIPFAMGTMVSWFNPGLFGSTANKVALSFFIGITLSITALPIIAKILLDLNLIKTDFGVQLLSSAMINDIFGWLFFAILIQLIETGMVNVPTVIRTVLLTIITAILILTLIRHLINKTLPWIQAKTAWPGGVISFTIIIGMILASITERIGIHAIFGAFLAGVAIGESPHLREHTREIIEQFINNIFAPLFFVSIGLRIDFIEHFNLFLALLFIVLVLTGKIGSAVIAGKIAGVSLRESLLIGSGMSASGAMGIILGLFALQFNIINPETFEAIVIMALCTSLLSSPLMKFFMRSKEQLSLIETIDSKLFIPALRSRTAGDAIAELSEIAARKIKLDGATIAERVLERESLMSTGIGDQVAVPHARLSEVQKSSVVIGISEEGIDFNAYDGKPAHLIFLILTPLSDPDAQIQLLCEISTIFQQRDIREEILHGTTFSEFMSAVKMGYYMNPNICATPKDIDRLRRESPEKRQG
;
A
#
# COMPACT_ATOMS: atom_id res chain seq x y z
N MET A 1 -36.12 29.26 -13.35
CA MET A 1 -34.80 28.99 -12.77
C MET A 1 -34.79 29.56 -11.38
N VAL A 2 -34.48 28.77 -10.36
CA VAL A 2 -34.32 29.29 -8.99
C VAL A 2 -32.91 29.88 -8.93
N SER A 3 -32.80 31.22 -8.90
CA SER A 3 -31.52 31.93 -8.81
C SER A 3 -31.07 32.02 -7.35
N PHE A 4 -29.78 31.83 -7.10
CA PHE A 4 -29.17 32.11 -5.81
C PHE A 4 -29.17 33.62 -5.54
N GLY A 5 -29.47 34.02 -4.30
CA GLY A 5 -29.26 35.38 -3.83
C GLY A 5 -27.75 35.72 -3.77
N LYS A 6 -27.42 37.02 -3.83
CA LYS A 6 -26.01 37.47 -3.79
C LYS A 6 -25.27 36.95 -2.57
N ASN A 7 -25.91 36.97 -1.40
CA ASN A 7 -25.32 36.46 -0.13
C ASN A 7 -25.16 34.95 -0.15
N GLU A 8 -26.10 34.20 -0.75
CA GLU A 8 -26.00 32.73 -0.84
C GLU A 8 -24.79 32.31 -1.70
N ILE A 9 -24.51 33.04 -2.80
CA ILE A 9 -23.34 32.78 -3.65
C ILE A 9 -22.04 33.04 -2.87
N ILE A 10 -21.98 34.14 -2.12
CA ILE A 10 -20.80 34.49 -1.31
C ILE A 10 -20.53 33.40 -0.27
N ILE A 11 -21.56 33.00 0.48
CA ILE A 11 -21.42 31.97 1.52
C ILE A 11 -21.00 30.63 0.89
N LEU A 12 -21.63 30.20 -0.21
CA LEU A 12 -21.28 28.96 -0.89
C LEU A 12 -19.80 28.91 -1.30
N PHE A 13 -19.30 29.98 -1.94
CA PHE A 13 -17.90 30.03 -2.35
C PHE A 13 -16.94 30.10 -1.15
N LEU A 14 -17.29 30.82 -0.10
CA LEU A 14 -16.49 30.88 1.12
C LEU A 14 -16.46 29.50 1.82
N SER A 15 -17.59 28.81 1.91
CA SER A 15 -17.67 27.47 2.52
C SER A 15 -16.77 26.48 1.77
N ILE A 16 -16.87 26.43 0.43
CA ILE A 16 -16.03 25.55 -0.40
C ILE A 16 -14.56 25.92 -0.26
N SER A 17 -14.23 27.22 -0.27
CA SER A 17 -12.85 27.70 -0.13
C SER A 17 -12.27 27.35 1.24
N LEU A 18 -13.05 27.47 2.31
CA LEU A 18 -12.65 27.12 3.65
C LEU A 18 -12.43 25.60 3.78
N MET A 19 -13.35 24.80 3.24
CA MET A 19 -13.22 23.34 3.22
C MET A 19 -11.96 22.89 2.49
N LEU A 20 -11.73 23.36 1.26
CA LEU A 20 -10.57 23.00 0.46
C LEU A 20 -9.26 23.51 1.08
N GLY A 21 -9.24 24.75 1.55
CA GLY A 21 -8.05 25.36 2.15
C GLY A 21 -7.60 24.63 3.39
N THR A 22 -8.52 24.36 4.32
CA THR A 22 -8.21 23.61 5.55
C THR A 22 -7.82 22.16 5.25
N ALA A 23 -8.54 21.49 4.34
CA ALA A 23 -8.19 20.14 3.89
C ALA A 23 -6.75 20.08 3.34
N ARG A 24 -6.39 21.05 2.49
CA ARG A 24 -5.06 21.10 1.88
C ARG A 24 -3.96 21.32 2.91
N VAL A 25 -4.15 22.25 3.83
CA VAL A 25 -3.18 22.53 4.89
C VAL A 25 -2.96 21.31 5.78
N PHE A 26 -4.04 20.71 6.29
CA PHE A 26 -3.93 19.54 7.17
C PHE A 26 -3.45 18.29 6.41
N GLY A 27 -3.93 18.05 5.20
CA GLY A 27 -3.45 16.96 4.35
C GLY A 27 -1.95 17.05 4.08
N GLU A 28 -1.42 18.27 3.84
CA GLU A 28 0.01 18.47 3.62
C GLU A 28 0.83 18.29 4.92
N ILE A 29 0.32 18.75 6.07
CA ILE A 29 0.96 18.52 7.37
C ILE A 29 1.09 17.01 7.62
N PHE A 30 -0.01 16.24 7.42
CA PHE A 30 0.00 14.80 7.63
C PHE A 30 0.92 14.07 6.63
N ARG A 31 0.98 14.53 5.38
CA ARG A 31 1.92 14.01 4.39
C ARG A 31 3.38 14.18 4.83
N ARG A 32 3.74 15.36 5.37
CA ARG A 32 5.11 15.63 5.86
C ARG A 32 5.53 14.75 7.04
N ILE A 33 4.59 14.39 7.89
CA ILE A 33 4.83 13.45 9.00
C ILE A 33 4.65 11.97 8.59
N LYS A 34 4.55 11.71 7.27
CA LYS A 34 4.39 10.36 6.68
C LYS A 34 3.12 9.63 7.13
N LEU A 35 2.06 10.37 7.42
CA LEU A 35 0.73 9.84 7.71
C LEU A 35 -0.20 10.03 6.50
N PRO A 36 -1.30 9.23 6.40
CA PRO A 36 -2.27 9.39 5.33
C PRO A 36 -2.91 10.79 5.30
N PRO A 37 -2.89 11.52 4.17
CA PRO A 37 -3.50 12.86 4.07
C PRO A 37 -4.98 12.89 4.44
N VAL A 38 -5.72 11.81 4.15
CA VAL A 38 -7.14 11.64 4.48
C VAL A 38 -7.42 11.88 5.97
N VAL A 39 -6.53 11.43 6.85
CA VAL A 39 -6.66 11.67 8.30
C VAL A 39 -6.61 13.16 8.60
N GLY A 40 -5.67 13.89 7.98
CA GLY A 40 -5.57 15.34 8.10
C GLY A 40 -6.81 16.06 7.56
N GLU A 41 -7.35 15.62 6.43
CA GLU A 41 -8.54 16.20 5.81
C GLU A 41 -9.79 16.03 6.68
N ILE A 42 -9.98 14.87 7.31
CA ILE A 42 -11.08 14.64 8.27
C ILE A 42 -10.89 15.52 9.53
N LEU A 43 -9.67 15.60 10.05
CA LEU A 43 -9.36 16.46 11.19
C LEU A 43 -9.57 17.96 10.87
N ALA A 44 -9.29 18.37 9.62
CA ALA A 44 -9.63 19.72 9.17
C ALA A 44 -11.14 19.97 9.26
N GLY A 45 -11.96 18.98 8.86
CA GLY A 45 -13.41 19.04 9.00
C GLY A 45 -13.87 19.14 10.45
N ILE A 46 -13.24 18.40 11.37
CA ILE A 46 -13.52 18.46 12.80
C ILE A 46 -13.17 19.84 13.36
N LEU A 47 -12.07 20.45 12.90
CA LEU A 47 -11.63 21.78 13.31
C LEU A 47 -12.64 22.87 12.91
N ILE A 48 -13.11 22.86 11.66
CA ILE A 48 -14.10 23.83 11.16
C ILE A 48 -15.55 23.39 11.41
N GLY A 49 -15.75 22.24 12.05
CA GLY A 49 -17.03 21.63 12.37
C GLY A 49 -17.62 22.03 13.73
N PRO A 50 -18.72 21.36 14.13
CA PRO A 50 -19.40 21.63 15.39
C PRO A 50 -18.51 21.40 16.61
N THR A 51 -17.57 20.46 16.53
CA THR A 51 -16.67 20.13 17.65
C THR A 51 -15.82 21.31 18.12
N ILE A 52 -15.24 22.09 17.20
CA ILE A 52 -14.31 23.20 17.55
C ILE A 52 -14.89 24.54 17.11
N LEU A 53 -15.04 24.82 15.81
CA LEU A 53 -15.50 26.12 15.32
C LEU A 53 -16.92 26.43 15.79
N GLY A 54 -17.82 25.44 15.79
CA GLY A 54 -19.20 25.62 16.23
C GLY A 54 -19.32 25.97 17.71
N ARG A 55 -18.31 25.64 18.54
CA ARG A 55 -18.28 26.01 19.97
C ARG A 55 -17.56 27.32 20.24
N ILE A 56 -16.48 27.61 19.48
CA ILE A 56 -15.69 28.85 19.66
C ILE A 56 -16.45 30.05 19.06
N ALA A 57 -17.05 29.87 17.88
CA ALA A 57 -17.73 30.92 17.12
C ALA A 57 -19.03 30.40 16.49
N PRO A 58 -20.08 30.11 17.30
CA PRO A 58 -21.33 29.49 16.85
C PRO A 58 -22.05 30.31 15.77
N ASP A 59 -22.06 31.64 15.89
CA ASP A 59 -22.69 32.52 14.91
C ASP A 59 -21.97 32.46 13.54
N PHE A 60 -20.64 32.42 13.54
CA PHE A 60 -19.85 32.29 12.33
C PHE A 60 -20.02 30.92 11.71
N PHE A 61 -20.03 29.84 12.52
CA PHE A 61 -20.25 28.48 12.04
C PHE A 61 -21.62 28.33 11.38
N SER A 62 -22.71 28.80 12.02
CA SER A 62 -24.06 28.74 11.47
C SER A 62 -24.23 29.63 10.24
N TRP A 63 -23.47 30.74 10.14
CA TRP A 63 -23.45 31.59 8.96
C TRP A 63 -22.74 30.93 7.76
N ILE A 64 -21.56 30.29 7.99
CA ILE A 64 -20.75 29.69 6.90
C ILE A 64 -21.27 28.30 6.48
N PHE A 65 -21.86 27.53 7.40
CA PHE A 65 -22.45 26.21 7.15
C PHE A 65 -23.93 26.17 7.58
N PRO A 66 -24.80 26.95 6.92
CA PRO A 66 -26.20 27.02 7.30
C PRO A 66 -26.92 25.71 6.99
N THR A 67 -27.62 25.13 7.96
CA THR A 67 -28.42 23.91 7.81
C THR A 67 -29.79 24.17 7.18
N GLY A 68 -30.32 23.18 6.42
CA GLY A 68 -31.66 23.29 5.83
C GLY A 68 -31.81 24.34 4.70
N THR A 69 -30.71 24.86 4.19
CA THR A 69 -30.70 25.90 3.14
C THR A 69 -30.30 25.33 1.78
N ARG A 70 -30.46 26.14 0.72
CA ARG A 70 -29.99 25.79 -0.63
C ARG A 70 -28.47 25.64 -0.67
N ILE A 71 -27.74 26.36 0.17
CA ILE A 71 -26.29 26.27 0.30
C ILE A 71 -25.91 24.86 0.80
N ALA A 72 -26.56 24.39 1.86
CA ALA A 72 -26.35 23.04 2.38
C ALA A 72 -26.59 21.98 1.29
N PHE A 73 -27.71 22.09 0.56
CA PHE A 73 -28.00 21.18 -0.54
C PHE A 73 -26.94 21.23 -1.66
N SER A 74 -26.42 22.43 -1.99
CA SER A 74 -25.37 22.56 -3.02
C SER A 74 -24.04 21.91 -2.57
N ILE A 75 -23.70 22.04 -1.29
CA ILE A 75 -22.54 21.36 -0.71
C ILE A 75 -22.75 19.85 -0.72
N GLU A 76 -23.96 19.35 -0.39
CA GLU A 76 -24.29 17.92 -0.44
C GLU A 76 -24.15 17.35 -1.87
N VAL A 77 -24.55 18.08 -2.90
CA VAL A 77 -24.34 17.67 -4.30
C VAL A 77 -22.84 17.55 -4.63
N LEU A 78 -22.02 18.51 -4.17
CA LEU A 78 -20.57 18.44 -4.36
C LEU A 78 -19.95 17.26 -3.61
N ILE A 79 -20.44 16.95 -2.40
CA ILE A 79 -20.02 15.78 -1.62
C ILE A 79 -20.38 14.49 -2.34
N LEU A 80 -21.59 14.39 -2.88
CA LEU A 80 -22.05 13.24 -3.66
C LEU A 80 -21.18 13.02 -4.91
N LEU A 81 -20.85 14.09 -5.63
CA LEU A 81 -19.90 14.01 -6.74
C LEU A 81 -18.51 13.58 -6.25
N GLY A 82 -18.09 14.10 -5.11
CA GLY A 82 -16.80 13.74 -4.48
C GLY A 82 -16.70 12.26 -4.21
N VAL A 83 -17.67 11.67 -3.53
CA VAL A 83 -17.67 10.24 -3.25
C VAL A 83 -17.80 9.40 -4.53
N THR A 84 -18.63 9.83 -5.49
CA THR A 84 -18.81 9.13 -6.77
C THR A 84 -17.51 9.06 -7.57
N PHE A 85 -16.79 10.18 -7.67
CA PHE A 85 -15.50 10.22 -8.37
C PHE A 85 -14.39 9.49 -7.60
N LEU A 86 -14.39 9.57 -6.27
CA LEU A 86 -13.43 8.83 -5.45
C LEU A 86 -13.56 7.33 -5.67
N LEU A 87 -14.80 6.84 -5.80
CA LEU A 87 -15.07 5.43 -6.07
C LEU A 87 -14.78 5.05 -7.52
N PHE A 88 -14.97 5.97 -8.44
CA PHE A 88 -14.51 5.79 -9.82
C PHE A 88 -13.00 5.58 -9.89
N ILE A 89 -12.19 6.36 -9.15
CA ILE A 89 -10.73 6.13 -9.04
C ILE A 89 -10.43 4.78 -8.41
N ALA A 90 -11.08 4.44 -7.29
CA ALA A 90 -10.89 3.14 -6.66
C ALA A 90 -11.15 2.00 -7.66
N GLY A 91 -12.14 2.15 -8.55
CA GLY A 91 -12.37 1.24 -9.67
C GLY A 91 -11.24 1.20 -10.68
N LEU A 92 -10.66 2.37 -11.05
CA LEU A 92 -9.53 2.45 -11.99
C LEU A 92 -8.29 1.69 -11.48
N GLU A 93 -8.09 1.62 -10.17
CA GLU A 93 -6.96 0.91 -9.55
C GLU A 93 -7.12 -0.61 -9.55
N VAL A 94 -8.36 -1.14 -9.70
CA VAL A 94 -8.64 -2.58 -9.69
C VAL A 94 -8.09 -3.25 -10.95
N ASN A 95 -7.24 -4.26 -10.78
CA ASN A 95 -6.75 -5.12 -11.86
C ASN A 95 -7.30 -6.55 -11.70
N LEU A 96 -8.45 -6.82 -12.33
CA LEU A 96 -9.12 -8.12 -12.28
C LEU A 96 -8.26 -9.24 -12.86
N THR A 97 -7.46 -8.95 -13.89
CA THR A 97 -6.59 -9.94 -14.52
C THR A 97 -5.52 -10.44 -13.55
N SER A 98 -4.97 -9.55 -12.74
CA SER A 98 -4.01 -9.92 -11.69
C SER A 98 -4.70 -10.71 -10.57
N VAL A 99 -5.89 -10.31 -10.14
CA VAL A 99 -6.68 -11.02 -9.10
C VAL A 99 -6.97 -12.46 -9.51
N LEU A 100 -7.41 -12.69 -10.75
CA LEU A 100 -7.77 -14.03 -11.26
C LEU A 100 -6.56 -14.98 -11.43
N LYS A 101 -5.35 -14.45 -11.51
CA LYS A 101 -4.11 -15.23 -11.62
C LYS A 101 -3.50 -15.63 -10.27
N GLN A 102 -4.02 -15.09 -9.16
CA GLN A 102 -3.50 -15.35 -7.82
C GLN A 102 -3.87 -16.77 -7.34
N GLY A 103 -2.97 -17.32 -6.52
CA GLY A 103 -3.14 -18.68 -5.99
C GLY A 103 -4.24 -18.81 -4.92
N SER A 104 -4.46 -20.03 -4.47
CA SER A 104 -5.49 -20.39 -3.47
C SER A 104 -5.39 -19.60 -2.15
N PHE A 105 -4.19 -19.18 -1.77
CA PHE A 105 -3.99 -18.40 -0.54
C PHE A 105 -4.72 -17.06 -0.57
N VAL A 106 -4.67 -16.31 -1.68
CA VAL A 106 -5.35 -15.02 -1.82
C VAL A 106 -6.87 -15.18 -1.72
N LEU A 107 -7.42 -16.24 -2.34
CA LEU A 107 -8.85 -16.53 -2.25
C LEU A 107 -9.28 -16.90 -0.82
N LEU A 108 -8.49 -17.73 -0.11
CA LEU A 108 -8.73 -18.08 1.29
C LEU A 108 -8.63 -16.85 2.19
N LEU A 109 -7.59 -16.04 2.01
CA LEU A 109 -7.38 -14.81 2.77
C LEU A 109 -8.56 -13.85 2.59
N SER A 110 -9.00 -13.62 1.36
CA SER A 110 -10.15 -12.75 1.06
C SER A 110 -11.43 -13.30 1.70
N ALA A 111 -11.71 -14.59 1.54
CA ALA A 111 -12.90 -15.21 2.09
C ALA A 111 -12.96 -15.11 3.62
N PHE A 112 -11.89 -15.46 4.32
CA PHE A 112 -11.83 -15.36 5.78
C PHE A 112 -11.78 -13.92 6.27
N SER A 113 -11.09 -13.03 5.57
CA SER A 113 -11.00 -11.60 5.90
C SER A 113 -12.36 -10.88 5.74
N ILE A 114 -13.29 -11.44 4.99
CA ILE A 114 -14.69 -10.99 4.93
C ILE A 114 -15.51 -11.72 5.97
N ALA A 115 -15.51 -13.04 5.96
CA ALA A 115 -16.45 -13.85 6.72
C ALA A 115 -16.30 -13.71 8.24
N ILE A 116 -15.05 -13.68 8.76
CA ILE A 116 -14.83 -13.64 10.22
C ILE A 116 -15.21 -12.28 10.80
N PRO A 117 -14.69 -11.12 10.30
CA PRO A 117 -15.12 -9.83 10.83
C PRO A 117 -16.62 -9.58 10.63
N PHE A 118 -17.20 -10.05 9.51
CA PHE A 118 -18.64 -9.98 9.26
C PHE A 118 -19.42 -10.72 10.33
N ALA A 119 -19.06 -11.97 10.60
CA ALA A 119 -19.72 -12.77 11.64
C ALA A 119 -19.58 -12.13 13.02
N MET A 120 -18.37 -11.65 13.39
CA MET A 120 -18.13 -10.97 14.66
C MET A 120 -18.99 -9.71 14.81
N GLY A 121 -19.01 -8.84 13.80
CA GLY A 121 -19.81 -7.62 13.82
C GLY A 121 -21.30 -7.90 13.87
N THR A 122 -21.78 -8.85 13.04
CA THR A 122 -23.17 -9.28 13.03
C THR A 122 -23.59 -9.88 14.38
N MET A 123 -22.78 -10.74 14.99
CA MET A 123 -23.07 -11.32 16.29
C MET A 123 -23.15 -10.28 17.40
N VAL A 124 -22.13 -9.41 17.50
CA VAL A 124 -22.09 -8.38 18.57
C VAL A 124 -23.29 -7.45 18.48
N SER A 125 -23.64 -6.97 17.28
CA SER A 125 -24.76 -6.07 17.07
C SER A 125 -26.12 -6.78 17.17
N TRP A 126 -26.19 -8.05 16.80
CA TRP A 126 -27.42 -8.85 16.95
C TRP A 126 -27.81 -9.03 18.42
N PHE A 127 -26.84 -9.31 19.29
CA PHE A 127 -27.13 -9.50 20.72
C PHE A 127 -27.26 -8.17 21.48
N ASN A 128 -26.66 -7.08 20.97
CA ASN A 128 -26.66 -5.77 21.64
C ASN A 128 -27.08 -4.63 20.68
N PRO A 129 -28.26 -4.67 20.05
CA PRO A 129 -28.63 -3.68 19.02
C PRO A 129 -28.71 -2.25 19.59
N GLY A 130 -29.13 -2.09 20.84
CA GLY A 130 -29.25 -0.77 21.50
C GLY A 130 -27.94 -0.02 21.68
N LEU A 131 -26.79 -0.69 21.58
CA LEU A 131 -25.48 -0.05 21.62
C LEU A 131 -25.17 0.73 20.35
N PHE A 132 -25.74 0.33 19.21
CA PHE A 132 -25.30 0.79 17.88
C PHE A 132 -26.31 1.71 17.19
N GLY A 133 -27.57 1.75 17.66
CA GLY A 133 -28.56 2.60 17.03
C GLY A 133 -30.00 2.13 17.18
N SER A 134 -30.79 2.27 16.13
CA SER A 134 -32.20 1.93 16.14
C SER A 134 -32.41 0.42 16.18
N THR A 135 -33.25 -0.03 17.10
CA THR A 135 -33.71 -1.41 17.18
C THR A 135 -34.80 -1.75 16.15
N ALA A 136 -35.29 -0.75 15.41
CA ALA A 136 -36.40 -0.91 14.46
C ALA A 136 -36.10 -1.88 13.32
N ASN A 137 -34.86 -1.89 12.82
CA ASN A 137 -34.41 -2.85 11.81
C ASN A 137 -33.12 -3.56 12.23
N LYS A 138 -33.27 -4.48 13.19
CA LYS A 138 -32.14 -5.24 13.75
C LYS A 138 -31.32 -6.00 12.70
N VAL A 139 -31.98 -6.48 11.63
CA VAL A 139 -31.30 -7.21 10.55
C VAL A 139 -30.40 -6.28 9.75
N ALA A 140 -30.93 -5.12 9.32
CA ALA A 140 -30.14 -4.13 8.57
C ALA A 140 -28.99 -3.60 9.42
N LEU A 141 -29.21 -3.29 10.70
CA LEU A 141 -28.17 -2.87 11.63
C LEU A 141 -27.06 -3.92 11.76
N SER A 142 -27.43 -5.18 12.02
CA SER A 142 -26.43 -6.24 12.22
C SER A 142 -25.65 -6.54 10.94
N PHE A 143 -26.33 -6.53 9.80
CA PHE A 143 -25.69 -6.68 8.50
C PHE A 143 -24.73 -5.52 8.20
N PHE A 144 -25.14 -4.27 8.49
CA PHE A 144 -24.32 -3.08 8.34
C PHE A 144 -23.04 -3.14 9.18
N ILE A 145 -23.14 -3.46 10.48
CA ILE A 145 -21.98 -3.57 11.37
C ILE A 145 -21.03 -4.67 10.87
N GLY A 146 -21.59 -5.82 10.44
CA GLY A 146 -20.80 -6.89 9.85
C GLY A 146 -20.02 -6.46 8.61
N ILE A 147 -20.65 -5.74 7.69
CA ILE A 147 -19.98 -5.20 6.49
C ILE A 147 -18.90 -4.21 6.88
N THR A 148 -19.21 -3.27 7.77
CA THR A 148 -18.28 -2.21 8.18
C THR A 148 -16.98 -2.76 8.74
N LEU A 149 -17.02 -3.84 9.51
CA LEU A 149 -15.84 -4.52 10.04
C LEU A 149 -15.10 -5.35 8.97
N SER A 150 -15.79 -5.77 7.91
CA SER A 150 -15.22 -6.63 6.85
C SER A 150 -14.45 -5.86 5.80
N ILE A 151 -14.78 -4.59 5.58
CA ILE A 151 -14.19 -3.78 4.52
C ILE A 151 -12.75 -3.40 4.86
N THR A 152 -11.93 -3.35 3.82
CA THR A 152 -10.51 -2.98 3.88
C THR A 152 -10.25 -1.86 2.87
N ALA A 153 -9.37 -0.91 3.17
CA ALA A 153 -9.10 0.22 2.28
C ALA A 153 -7.91 -0.04 1.36
N LEU A 154 -8.17 -0.39 0.11
CA LEU A 154 -7.14 -0.61 -0.92
C LEU A 154 -6.13 0.56 -1.05
N PRO A 155 -6.55 1.84 -1.17
CA PRO A 155 -5.60 2.94 -1.34
C PRO A 155 -4.63 3.11 -0.16
N ILE A 156 -5.09 2.85 1.06
CA ILE A 156 -4.26 2.95 2.26
C ILE A 156 -3.23 1.83 2.29
N ILE A 157 -3.65 0.60 1.96
CA ILE A 157 -2.73 -0.55 1.85
C ILE A 157 -1.68 -0.30 0.77
N ALA A 158 -2.09 0.14 -0.41
CA ALA A 158 -1.17 0.46 -1.50
C ALA A 158 -0.13 1.48 -1.06
N LYS A 159 -0.55 2.55 -0.39
CA LYS A 159 0.37 3.55 0.16
C LYS A 159 1.32 2.97 1.20
N ILE A 160 0.83 2.18 2.15
CA ILE A 160 1.67 1.53 3.17
C ILE A 160 2.72 0.63 2.50
N LEU A 161 2.33 -0.15 1.50
CA LEU A 161 3.24 -1.03 0.75
C LEU A 161 4.29 -0.24 -0.04
N LEU A 162 3.92 0.90 -0.62
CA LEU A 162 4.87 1.83 -1.25
C LEU A 162 5.86 2.39 -0.25
N ASP A 163 5.38 2.89 0.90
CA ASP A 163 6.22 3.47 1.96
C ASP A 163 7.18 2.44 2.59
N LEU A 164 6.82 1.15 2.53
CA LEU A 164 7.63 0.03 3.01
C LEU A 164 8.48 -0.65 1.92
N ASN A 165 8.40 -0.19 0.66
CA ASN A 165 9.02 -0.81 -0.52
C ASN A 165 8.60 -2.27 -0.75
N LEU A 166 7.36 -2.64 -0.38
CA LEU A 166 6.83 -4.00 -0.47
C LEU A 166 5.87 -4.21 -1.66
N ILE A 167 5.52 -3.18 -2.41
CA ILE A 167 4.45 -3.25 -3.43
C ILE A 167 4.74 -4.26 -4.56
N LYS A 168 6.02 -4.46 -4.91
CA LYS A 168 6.46 -5.39 -5.96
C LYS A 168 6.82 -6.79 -5.44
N THR A 169 6.73 -7.03 -4.14
CA THR A 169 6.98 -8.35 -3.54
C THR A 169 5.75 -9.24 -3.69
N ASP A 170 5.95 -10.56 -3.66
CA ASP A 170 4.85 -11.54 -3.68
C ASP A 170 3.85 -11.26 -2.56
N PHE A 171 4.34 -10.91 -1.38
CA PHE A 171 3.56 -10.48 -0.25
C PHE A 171 2.69 -9.25 -0.57
N GLY A 172 3.27 -8.21 -1.16
CA GLY A 172 2.56 -6.98 -1.53
C GLY A 172 1.46 -7.24 -2.56
N VAL A 173 1.78 -8.06 -3.57
CA VAL A 173 0.81 -8.46 -4.61
C VAL A 173 -0.34 -9.27 -4.01
N GLN A 174 -0.06 -10.21 -3.10
CA GLN A 174 -1.09 -11.01 -2.41
C GLN A 174 -2.01 -10.13 -1.56
N LEU A 175 -1.43 -9.20 -0.79
CA LEU A 175 -2.18 -8.28 0.07
C LEU A 175 -3.08 -7.34 -0.75
N LEU A 176 -2.55 -6.74 -1.83
CA LEU A 176 -3.34 -5.89 -2.73
C LEU A 176 -4.46 -6.66 -3.42
N SER A 177 -4.16 -7.85 -3.95
CA SER A 177 -5.18 -8.68 -4.61
C SER A 177 -6.30 -9.08 -3.64
N SER A 178 -5.96 -9.41 -2.39
CA SER A 178 -6.97 -9.72 -1.37
C SER A 178 -7.81 -8.50 -1.01
N ALA A 179 -7.21 -7.32 -0.91
CA ALA A 179 -7.95 -6.08 -0.66
C ALA A 179 -8.89 -5.73 -1.82
N MET A 180 -8.45 -5.92 -3.08
CA MET A 180 -9.31 -5.73 -4.27
C MET A 180 -10.55 -6.64 -4.25
N ILE A 181 -10.37 -7.92 -3.89
CA ILE A 181 -11.49 -8.85 -3.74
C ILE A 181 -12.43 -8.37 -2.63
N ASN A 182 -11.90 -7.93 -1.50
CA ASN A 182 -12.70 -7.41 -0.39
C ASN A 182 -13.52 -6.18 -0.80
N ASP A 183 -12.96 -5.27 -1.59
CA ASP A 183 -13.68 -4.09 -2.08
C ASP A 183 -14.85 -4.48 -2.98
N ILE A 184 -14.66 -5.42 -3.91
CA ILE A 184 -15.74 -5.92 -4.78
C ILE A 184 -16.88 -6.51 -3.94
N PHE A 185 -16.58 -7.37 -2.96
CA PHE A 185 -17.58 -7.93 -2.05
C PHE A 185 -18.20 -6.87 -1.14
N GLY A 186 -17.42 -5.90 -0.66
CA GLY A 186 -17.94 -4.79 0.11
C GLY A 186 -19.03 -4.01 -0.62
N TRP A 187 -18.84 -3.75 -1.92
CA TRP A 187 -19.85 -3.08 -2.75
C TRP A 187 -21.07 -3.94 -3.01
N LEU A 188 -20.89 -5.24 -3.22
CA LEU A 188 -22.00 -6.17 -3.37
C LEU A 188 -22.86 -6.19 -2.09
N PHE A 189 -22.22 -6.29 -0.93
CA PHE A 189 -22.92 -6.25 0.35
C PHE A 189 -23.60 -4.91 0.63
N PHE A 190 -22.99 -3.80 0.21
CA PHE A 190 -23.60 -2.49 0.31
C PHE A 190 -24.87 -2.37 -0.52
N ALA A 191 -24.89 -2.90 -1.75
CA ALA A 191 -26.10 -2.93 -2.56
C ALA A 191 -27.23 -3.74 -1.88
N ILE A 192 -26.89 -4.86 -1.24
CA ILE A 192 -27.85 -5.66 -0.45
C ILE A 192 -28.34 -4.85 0.76
N LEU A 193 -27.46 -4.15 1.45
CA LEU A 193 -27.80 -3.34 2.62
C LEU A 193 -28.82 -2.25 2.27
N ILE A 194 -28.58 -1.49 1.19
CA ILE A 194 -29.52 -0.44 0.77
C ILE A 194 -30.92 -1.03 0.52
N GLN A 195 -30.99 -2.18 -0.15
CA GLN A 195 -32.26 -2.87 -0.38
C GLN A 195 -32.95 -3.27 0.93
N LEU A 196 -32.20 -3.76 1.92
CA LEU A 196 -32.74 -4.10 3.24
C LEU A 196 -33.30 -2.88 3.98
N ILE A 197 -32.70 -1.72 3.76
CA ILE A 197 -33.14 -0.45 4.35
C ILE A 197 -34.44 0.02 3.69
N GLU A 198 -34.50 0.05 2.36
CA GLU A 198 -35.65 0.58 1.62
C GLU A 198 -36.92 -0.26 1.80
N THR A 199 -36.77 -1.59 1.89
CA THR A 199 -37.91 -2.49 1.99
C THR A 199 -38.39 -2.75 3.42
N GLY A 200 -37.59 -2.40 4.43
CA GLY A 200 -37.93 -2.58 5.85
C GLY A 200 -38.08 -4.03 6.33
N MET A 201 -38.13 -4.99 5.40
CA MET A 201 -38.25 -6.43 5.66
C MET A 201 -37.28 -7.22 4.80
N VAL A 202 -36.78 -8.35 5.33
CA VAL A 202 -36.01 -9.32 4.56
C VAL A 202 -37.01 -10.07 3.63
N ASN A 203 -37.30 -9.47 2.51
CA ASN A 203 -38.04 -10.19 1.45
C ASN A 203 -37.00 -10.96 0.62
N VAL A 204 -36.84 -12.26 0.93
CA VAL A 204 -35.85 -13.12 0.28
C VAL A 204 -35.90 -13.06 -1.26
N PRO A 205 -37.06 -13.11 -1.93
CA PRO A 205 -37.19 -12.89 -3.38
C PRO A 205 -36.59 -11.55 -3.84
N THR A 206 -36.85 -10.48 -3.11
CA THR A 206 -36.35 -9.14 -3.46
C THR A 206 -34.82 -9.06 -3.29
N VAL A 207 -34.28 -9.58 -2.20
CA VAL A 207 -32.81 -9.67 -1.97
C VAL A 207 -32.17 -10.50 -3.09
N ILE A 208 -32.71 -11.68 -3.43
CA ILE A 208 -32.16 -12.50 -4.53
C ILE A 208 -32.22 -11.73 -5.85
N ARG A 209 -33.34 -11.05 -6.13
CA ARG A 209 -33.46 -10.20 -7.34
C ARG A 209 -32.38 -9.12 -7.38
N THR A 210 -32.16 -8.39 -6.29
CA THR A 210 -31.14 -7.33 -6.23
C THR A 210 -29.74 -7.90 -6.42
N VAL A 211 -29.40 -9.00 -5.75
CA VAL A 211 -28.11 -9.68 -5.94
C VAL A 211 -27.93 -10.11 -7.39
N LEU A 212 -28.94 -10.75 -7.97
CA LEU A 212 -28.88 -11.17 -9.39
C LEU A 212 -28.72 -9.97 -10.33
N LEU A 213 -29.50 -8.89 -10.13
CA LEU A 213 -29.39 -7.67 -10.92
C LEU A 213 -28.00 -7.04 -10.78
N THR A 214 -27.45 -6.98 -9.57
CA THR A 214 -26.11 -6.46 -9.31
C THR A 214 -25.05 -7.27 -10.03
N ILE A 215 -25.11 -8.60 -9.95
CA ILE A 215 -24.18 -9.50 -10.64
C ILE A 215 -24.32 -9.37 -12.15
N ILE A 216 -25.53 -9.38 -12.67
CA ILE A 216 -25.79 -9.25 -14.12
C ILE A 216 -25.27 -7.89 -14.62
N THR A 217 -25.55 -6.82 -13.90
CA THR A 217 -25.08 -5.47 -14.25
C THR A 217 -23.54 -5.40 -14.22
N ALA A 218 -22.90 -5.97 -13.21
CA ALA A 218 -21.45 -6.05 -13.14
C ALA A 218 -20.88 -6.84 -14.33
N ILE A 219 -21.42 -8.01 -14.64
CA ILE A 219 -20.99 -8.81 -15.80
C ILE A 219 -21.18 -8.02 -17.10
N LEU A 220 -22.32 -7.37 -17.28
CA LEU A 220 -22.61 -6.57 -18.48
C LEU A 220 -21.63 -5.40 -18.64
N ILE A 221 -21.34 -4.69 -17.56
CA ILE A 221 -20.39 -3.56 -17.60
C ILE A 221 -18.97 -4.07 -17.87
N LEU A 222 -18.53 -5.11 -17.17
CA LEU A 222 -17.19 -5.65 -17.27
C LEU A 222 -16.92 -6.46 -18.56
N THR A 223 -17.96 -6.84 -19.30
CA THR A 223 -17.83 -7.52 -20.59
C THR A 223 -18.20 -6.61 -21.76
N LEU A 224 -19.49 -6.30 -21.91
CA LEU A 224 -20.02 -5.55 -23.05
C LEU A 224 -19.54 -4.10 -23.05
N ILE A 225 -19.73 -3.37 -21.94
CA ILE A 225 -19.36 -1.96 -21.88
C ILE A 225 -17.85 -1.80 -21.97
N ARG A 226 -17.08 -2.66 -21.30
CA ARG A 226 -15.61 -2.70 -21.44
C ARG A 226 -15.18 -2.92 -22.89
N HIS A 227 -15.83 -3.83 -23.62
CA HIS A 227 -15.54 -4.02 -25.03
C HIS A 227 -15.82 -2.76 -25.88
N LEU A 228 -16.93 -2.07 -25.60
CA LEU A 228 -17.26 -0.79 -26.25
C LEU A 228 -16.23 0.29 -25.90
N ILE A 229 -15.82 0.40 -24.65
CA ILE A 229 -14.77 1.34 -24.20
C ILE A 229 -13.48 1.07 -24.95
N ASN A 230 -13.03 -0.19 -25.03
CA ASN A 230 -11.81 -0.56 -25.74
C ASN A 230 -11.85 -0.21 -27.23
N LYS A 231 -13.02 -0.20 -27.85
CA LYS A 231 -13.21 0.20 -29.25
C LYS A 231 -13.29 1.71 -29.43
N THR A 232 -13.91 2.42 -28.49
CA THR A 232 -14.17 3.88 -28.63
C THR A 232 -13.02 4.73 -28.09
N LEU A 233 -12.30 4.27 -27.09
CA LEU A 233 -11.22 5.04 -26.45
C LEU A 233 -10.09 5.42 -27.42
N PRO A 234 -9.56 4.52 -28.29
CA PRO A 234 -8.57 4.89 -29.30
C PRO A 234 -9.07 5.92 -30.31
N TRP A 235 -10.35 5.82 -30.69
CA TRP A 235 -10.97 6.78 -31.60
C TRP A 235 -11.07 8.17 -30.97
N ILE A 236 -11.43 8.27 -29.67
CA ILE A 236 -11.48 9.52 -28.93
C ILE A 236 -10.07 10.11 -28.81
N GLN A 237 -9.07 9.29 -28.47
CA GLN A 237 -7.68 9.75 -28.39
C GLN A 237 -7.17 10.31 -29.72
N ALA A 238 -7.62 9.77 -30.86
CA ALA A 238 -7.22 10.22 -32.17
C ALA A 238 -7.96 11.50 -32.64
N LYS A 239 -9.20 11.73 -32.17
CA LYS A 239 -10.09 12.79 -32.69
C LYS A 239 -10.19 13.99 -31.75
N THR A 240 -9.83 13.88 -30.47
CA THR A 240 -9.98 14.95 -29.49
C THR A 240 -8.63 15.42 -28.96
N ALA A 241 -8.60 16.65 -28.43
CA ALA A 241 -7.42 17.20 -27.79
C ALA A 241 -7.06 16.39 -26.53
N TRP A 242 -5.84 15.91 -26.49
CA TRP A 242 -5.29 15.17 -25.34
C TRP A 242 -4.79 16.16 -24.27
N PRO A 243 -4.99 15.90 -22.96
CA PRO A 243 -5.70 14.77 -22.32
C PRO A 243 -7.21 14.99 -22.16
N GLY A 244 -7.72 16.20 -22.45
CA GLY A 244 -9.07 16.66 -22.11
C GLY A 244 -10.19 15.76 -22.65
N GLY A 245 -10.07 15.30 -23.91
CA GLY A 245 -11.07 14.43 -24.52
C GLY A 245 -11.24 13.09 -23.80
N VAL A 246 -10.13 12.47 -23.36
CA VAL A 246 -10.17 11.21 -22.62
C VAL A 246 -10.75 11.42 -21.22
N ILE A 247 -10.34 12.49 -20.52
CA ILE A 247 -10.89 12.84 -19.21
C ILE A 247 -12.40 13.04 -19.27
N SER A 248 -12.87 13.84 -20.23
CA SER A 248 -14.30 14.08 -20.42
C SER A 248 -15.05 12.79 -20.72
N PHE A 249 -14.53 11.95 -21.62
CA PHE A 249 -15.13 10.67 -21.97
C PHE A 249 -15.25 9.74 -20.76
N THR A 250 -14.19 9.60 -19.96
CA THR A 250 -14.18 8.70 -18.80
C THR A 250 -15.16 9.18 -17.72
N ILE A 251 -15.23 10.48 -17.46
CA ILE A 251 -16.20 11.07 -16.54
C ILE A 251 -17.63 10.87 -17.05
N ILE A 252 -17.91 11.12 -18.32
CA ILE A 252 -19.22 10.95 -18.93
C ILE A 252 -19.69 9.49 -18.79
N ILE A 253 -18.85 8.53 -19.13
CA ILE A 253 -19.18 7.10 -18.98
C ILE A 253 -19.43 6.75 -17.51
N GLY A 254 -18.59 7.24 -16.58
CA GLY A 254 -18.80 7.08 -15.15
C GLY A 254 -20.16 7.58 -14.68
N MET A 255 -20.54 8.78 -15.08
CA MET A 255 -21.83 9.40 -14.72
C MET A 255 -23.04 8.69 -15.37
N ILE A 256 -22.91 8.27 -16.62
CA ILE A 256 -23.97 7.50 -17.30
C ILE A 256 -24.20 6.16 -16.60
N LEU A 257 -23.13 5.41 -16.29
CA LEU A 257 -23.24 4.13 -15.61
C LEU A 257 -23.75 4.28 -14.17
N ALA A 258 -23.34 5.34 -13.47
CA ALA A 258 -23.90 5.71 -12.17
C ALA A 258 -25.43 5.96 -12.27
N SER A 259 -25.88 6.70 -13.27
CA SER A 259 -27.30 6.98 -13.49
C SER A 259 -28.11 5.73 -13.87
N ILE A 260 -27.53 4.83 -14.67
CA ILE A 260 -28.16 3.57 -15.05
C ILE A 260 -28.33 2.65 -13.85
N THR A 261 -27.28 2.52 -13.02
CA THR A 261 -27.32 1.68 -11.83
C THR A 261 -28.34 2.19 -10.81
N GLU A 262 -28.39 3.49 -10.56
CA GLU A 262 -29.40 4.11 -9.70
C GLU A 262 -30.82 3.81 -10.19
N ARG A 263 -31.08 3.90 -11.49
CA ARG A 263 -32.39 3.60 -12.08
C ARG A 263 -32.79 2.11 -11.93
N ILE A 264 -31.82 1.22 -11.88
CA ILE A 264 -32.05 -0.24 -11.71
C ILE A 264 -32.31 -0.58 -10.23
N GLY A 265 -32.09 0.36 -9.30
CA GLY A 265 -32.15 0.14 -7.86
C GLY A 265 -30.82 -0.34 -7.25
N ILE A 266 -29.72 -0.06 -7.95
CA ILE A 266 -28.36 -0.26 -7.47
C ILE A 266 -27.74 1.13 -7.34
N HIS A 267 -27.19 1.45 -6.16
CA HIS A 267 -26.73 2.81 -5.88
C HIS A 267 -25.73 3.33 -6.92
N ALA A 268 -25.85 4.62 -7.31
CA ALA A 268 -25.04 5.28 -8.34
C ALA A 268 -23.53 5.11 -8.16
N ILE A 269 -23.07 5.14 -6.91
CA ILE A 269 -21.66 4.99 -6.54
C ILE A 269 -21.08 3.67 -7.04
N PHE A 270 -21.85 2.56 -6.97
CA PHE A 270 -21.41 1.26 -7.48
C PHE A 270 -21.26 1.26 -9.01
N GLY A 271 -22.16 1.97 -9.73
CA GLY A 271 -22.04 2.15 -11.16
C GLY A 271 -20.77 2.93 -11.56
N ALA A 272 -20.44 3.98 -10.82
CA ALA A 272 -19.19 4.72 -11.01
C ALA A 272 -17.96 3.85 -10.73
N PHE A 273 -17.98 3.04 -9.67
CA PHE A 273 -16.90 2.08 -9.37
C PHE A 273 -16.70 1.08 -10.52
N LEU A 274 -17.77 0.43 -10.99
CA LEU A 274 -17.70 -0.51 -12.11
C LEU A 274 -17.23 0.15 -13.42
N ALA A 275 -17.63 1.41 -13.66
CA ALA A 275 -17.11 2.19 -14.78
C ALA A 275 -15.59 2.38 -14.67
N GLY A 276 -15.11 2.70 -13.47
CA GLY A 276 -13.68 2.79 -13.17
C GLY A 276 -12.96 1.50 -13.49
N VAL A 277 -13.46 0.34 -13.00
CA VAL A 277 -12.87 -0.98 -13.30
C VAL A 277 -12.84 -1.26 -14.80
N ALA A 278 -13.95 -1.02 -15.52
CA ALA A 278 -14.04 -1.28 -16.95
C ALA A 278 -13.07 -0.42 -17.79
N ILE A 279 -12.84 0.83 -17.36
CA ILE A 279 -11.93 1.78 -18.02
C ILE A 279 -10.47 1.48 -17.61
N GLY A 280 -10.22 1.19 -16.33
CA GLY A 280 -8.89 0.90 -15.80
C GLY A 280 -8.24 -0.36 -16.40
N GLU A 281 -9.06 -1.36 -16.72
CA GLU A 281 -8.66 -2.59 -17.41
C GLU A 281 -8.45 -2.41 -18.93
N SER A 282 -8.71 -1.20 -19.47
CA SER A 282 -8.50 -0.96 -20.90
C SER A 282 -7.01 -0.79 -21.22
N PRO A 283 -6.44 -1.58 -22.16
CA PRO A 283 -5.04 -1.44 -22.56
C PRO A 283 -4.74 -0.11 -23.26
N HIS A 284 -5.79 0.63 -23.63
CA HIS A 284 -5.68 1.91 -24.31
C HIS A 284 -5.68 3.11 -23.38
N LEU A 285 -5.98 2.94 -22.08
CA LEU A 285 -5.85 4.01 -21.10
C LEU A 285 -4.36 4.19 -20.75
N ARG A 286 -3.78 5.31 -21.19
CA ARG A 286 -2.38 5.64 -20.89
C ARG A 286 -2.24 5.99 -19.41
N GLU A 287 -1.17 5.52 -18.77
CA GLU A 287 -0.89 5.75 -17.36
C GLU A 287 -0.89 7.25 -17.01
N HIS A 288 -0.27 8.06 -17.83
CA HIS A 288 -0.25 9.51 -17.62
C HIS A 288 -1.66 10.17 -17.64
N THR A 289 -2.59 9.66 -18.46
CA THR A 289 -3.99 10.14 -18.45
C THR A 289 -4.70 9.74 -17.16
N ARG A 290 -4.43 8.52 -16.69
CA ARG A 290 -4.93 8.00 -15.41
C ARG A 290 -4.44 8.87 -14.26
N GLU A 291 -3.14 9.18 -14.19
CA GLU A 291 -2.56 10.07 -13.19
C GLU A 291 -3.23 11.45 -13.17
N ILE A 292 -3.53 12.04 -14.33
CA ILE A 292 -4.21 13.34 -14.40
C ILE A 292 -5.63 13.26 -13.81
N ILE A 293 -6.38 12.20 -14.14
CA ILE A 293 -7.73 11.97 -13.59
C ILE A 293 -7.64 11.83 -12.06
N GLU A 294 -6.72 11.00 -11.58
CA GLU A 294 -6.49 10.79 -10.16
C GLU A 294 -6.09 12.08 -9.44
N GLN A 295 -5.18 12.86 -9.99
CA GLN A 295 -4.76 14.14 -9.42
C GLN A 295 -5.91 15.15 -9.36
N PHE A 296 -6.72 15.25 -10.40
CA PHE A 296 -7.87 16.16 -10.44
C PHE A 296 -8.88 15.83 -9.33
N ILE A 297 -9.24 14.57 -9.21
CA ILE A 297 -10.23 14.13 -8.23
C ILE A 297 -9.66 14.18 -6.80
N ASN A 298 -8.44 13.71 -6.59
CA ASN A 298 -7.80 13.67 -5.27
C ASN A 298 -7.42 15.06 -4.74
N ASN A 299 -7.30 16.08 -5.58
CA ASN A 299 -6.98 17.43 -5.13
C ASN A 299 -8.20 18.33 -4.94
N ILE A 300 -9.37 17.97 -5.46
CA ILE A 300 -10.58 18.82 -5.39
C ILE A 300 -11.73 18.08 -4.72
N PHE A 301 -12.14 16.93 -5.25
CA PHE A 301 -13.35 16.24 -4.80
C PHE A 301 -13.16 15.41 -3.54
N ALA A 302 -12.06 14.66 -3.46
CA ALA A 302 -11.78 13.84 -2.28
C ALA A 302 -11.62 14.68 -1.00
N PRO A 303 -10.87 15.81 -0.98
CA PRO A 303 -10.79 16.67 0.21
C PRO A 303 -12.14 17.24 0.64
N LEU A 304 -13.00 17.67 -0.28
CA LEU A 304 -14.34 18.14 0.05
C LEU A 304 -15.17 17.06 0.73
N PHE A 305 -15.09 15.84 0.23
CA PHE A 305 -15.77 14.69 0.84
C PHE A 305 -15.22 14.40 2.25
N PHE A 306 -13.90 14.31 2.44
CA PHE A 306 -13.32 13.96 3.73
C PHE A 306 -13.53 15.04 4.80
N VAL A 307 -13.43 16.33 4.43
CA VAL A 307 -13.77 17.44 5.32
C VAL A 307 -15.24 17.38 5.71
N SER A 308 -16.13 17.06 4.79
CA SER A 308 -17.57 16.96 5.08
C SER A 308 -17.90 15.91 6.14
N ILE A 309 -17.11 14.83 6.23
CA ILE A 309 -17.22 13.84 7.30
C ILE A 309 -16.93 14.51 8.66
N GLY A 310 -15.80 15.21 8.75
CA GLY A 310 -15.44 15.93 9.99
C GLY A 310 -16.47 16.99 10.41
N LEU A 311 -17.10 17.67 9.42
CA LEU A 311 -18.18 18.63 9.67
C LEU A 311 -19.44 18.02 10.28
N ARG A 312 -19.62 16.69 10.22
CA ARG A 312 -20.78 15.97 10.77
C ARG A 312 -20.50 15.37 12.15
N ILE A 313 -19.28 15.51 12.66
CA ILE A 313 -18.82 14.90 13.90
C ILE A 313 -18.82 15.94 15.03
N ASP A 314 -19.43 15.61 16.17
CA ASP A 314 -19.29 16.37 17.43
C ASP A 314 -18.73 15.48 18.53
N PHE A 315 -17.40 15.35 18.57
CA PHE A 315 -16.71 14.51 19.55
C PHE A 315 -16.94 14.88 21.01
N ILE A 316 -17.54 16.01 21.30
CA ILE A 316 -17.79 16.41 22.68
C ILE A 316 -19.17 15.92 23.13
N GLU A 317 -20.13 15.90 22.22
CA GLU A 317 -21.51 15.51 22.53
C GLU A 317 -21.76 14.01 22.37
N HIS A 318 -21.20 13.38 21.33
CA HIS A 318 -21.53 12.01 20.95
C HIS A 318 -20.37 11.02 21.12
N PHE A 319 -19.21 11.45 21.62
CA PHE A 319 -18.05 10.57 21.74
C PHE A 319 -18.26 9.44 22.74
N ASN A 320 -18.18 8.21 22.28
CA ASN A 320 -18.25 7.01 23.10
C ASN A 320 -16.95 6.18 22.97
N LEU A 321 -16.07 6.33 23.97
CA LEU A 321 -14.79 5.62 24.00
C LEU A 321 -14.95 4.10 23.97
N PHE A 322 -15.97 3.57 24.64
CA PHE A 322 -16.22 2.12 24.66
C PHE A 322 -16.54 1.60 23.27
N LEU A 323 -17.45 2.28 22.53
CA LEU A 323 -17.77 1.89 21.16
C LEU A 323 -16.56 2.00 20.23
N ALA A 324 -15.77 3.08 20.32
CA ALA A 324 -14.58 3.25 19.52
C ALA A 324 -13.56 2.12 19.75
N LEU A 325 -13.27 1.80 21.01
CA LEU A 325 -12.37 0.70 21.37
C LEU A 325 -12.93 -0.66 20.94
N LEU A 326 -14.23 -0.89 21.11
CA LEU A 326 -14.90 -2.11 20.69
C LEU A 326 -14.71 -2.34 19.17
N PHE A 327 -14.97 -1.32 18.35
CA PHE A 327 -14.78 -1.42 16.90
C PHE A 327 -13.32 -1.66 16.52
N ILE A 328 -12.36 -0.95 17.13
CA ILE A 328 -10.93 -1.14 16.87
C ILE A 328 -10.51 -2.58 17.20
N VAL A 329 -10.90 -3.09 18.38
CA VAL A 329 -10.56 -4.46 18.80
C VAL A 329 -11.20 -5.49 17.86
N LEU A 330 -12.47 -5.33 17.49
CA LEU A 330 -13.16 -6.26 16.59
C LEU A 330 -12.50 -6.29 15.20
N VAL A 331 -12.14 -5.14 14.63
CA VAL A 331 -11.44 -5.10 13.32
C VAL A 331 -10.06 -5.74 13.41
N LEU A 332 -9.25 -5.35 14.39
CA LEU A 332 -7.89 -5.88 14.51
C LEU A 332 -7.90 -7.39 14.74
N THR A 333 -8.71 -7.86 15.71
CA THR A 333 -8.78 -9.30 16.01
C THR A 333 -9.41 -10.09 14.86
N GLY A 334 -10.46 -9.57 14.22
CA GLY A 334 -11.11 -10.19 13.08
C GLY A 334 -10.20 -10.31 11.87
N LYS A 335 -9.52 -9.23 11.48
CA LYS A 335 -8.63 -9.21 10.32
C LYS A 335 -7.34 -10.00 10.54
N ILE A 336 -6.68 -9.81 11.69
CA ILE A 336 -5.47 -10.55 12.03
C ILE A 336 -5.79 -12.04 12.21
N GLY A 337 -6.87 -12.36 12.92
CA GLY A 337 -7.33 -13.75 13.10
C GLY A 337 -7.66 -14.44 11.76
N SER A 338 -8.33 -13.73 10.85
CA SER A 338 -8.62 -14.21 9.50
C SER A 338 -7.35 -14.58 8.73
N ALA A 339 -6.36 -13.72 8.76
CA ALA A 339 -5.09 -13.95 8.07
C ALA A 339 -4.32 -15.13 8.68
N VAL A 340 -4.34 -15.28 10.01
CA VAL A 340 -3.71 -16.42 10.70
C VAL A 340 -4.41 -17.74 10.33
N ILE A 341 -5.73 -17.76 10.28
CA ILE A 341 -6.49 -18.96 9.88
C ILE A 341 -6.22 -19.31 8.41
N ALA A 342 -6.31 -18.34 7.51
CA ALA A 342 -6.02 -18.53 6.09
C ALA A 342 -4.58 -19.02 5.87
N GLY A 343 -3.62 -18.38 6.53
CA GLY A 343 -2.21 -18.73 6.44
C GLY A 343 -1.91 -20.13 6.96
N LYS A 344 -2.52 -20.53 8.08
CA LYS A 344 -2.36 -21.90 8.61
C LYS A 344 -2.88 -22.96 7.64
N ILE A 345 -3.99 -22.70 6.96
CA ILE A 345 -4.57 -23.61 5.95
C ILE A 345 -3.67 -23.67 4.71
N ALA A 346 -3.12 -22.53 4.29
CA ALA A 346 -2.27 -22.44 3.11
C ALA A 346 -0.79 -22.77 3.35
N GLY A 347 -0.38 -23.09 4.59
CA GLY A 347 1.01 -23.38 4.94
C GLY A 347 1.93 -22.17 5.04
N VAL A 348 1.35 -20.96 5.17
CA VAL A 348 2.08 -19.69 5.35
C VAL A 348 2.50 -19.55 6.83
N SER A 349 3.68 -18.99 7.07
CA SER A 349 4.20 -18.82 8.43
C SER A 349 3.29 -17.90 9.27
N LEU A 350 3.24 -18.16 10.60
CA LEU A 350 2.45 -17.33 11.53
C LEU A 350 2.84 -15.85 11.43
N ARG A 351 4.12 -15.57 11.26
CA ARG A 351 4.64 -14.22 11.21
C ARG A 351 4.19 -13.48 9.93
N GLU A 352 4.26 -14.14 8.78
CA GLU A 352 3.73 -13.60 7.52
C GLU A 352 2.21 -13.40 7.60
N SER A 353 1.50 -14.33 8.23
CA SER A 353 0.06 -14.20 8.46
C SER A 353 -0.28 -12.99 9.33
N LEU A 354 0.49 -12.73 10.40
CA LEU A 354 0.32 -11.55 11.26
C LEU A 354 0.64 -10.26 10.51
N LEU A 355 1.68 -10.27 9.67
CA LEU A 355 2.04 -9.15 8.81
C LEU A 355 0.90 -8.80 7.83
N ILE A 356 0.36 -9.83 7.15
CA ILE A 356 -0.76 -9.70 6.21
C ILE A 356 -2.01 -9.19 6.93
N GLY A 357 -2.36 -9.78 8.07
CA GLY A 357 -3.52 -9.37 8.86
C GLY A 357 -3.44 -7.93 9.34
N SER A 358 -2.23 -7.47 9.70
CA SER A 358 -1.97 -6.08 10.07
C SER A 358 -2.19 -5.12 8.88
N GLY A 359 -1.78 -5.50 7.68
CA GLY A 359 -2.07 -4.73 6.46
C GLY A 359 -3.56 -4.70 6.14
N MET A 360 -4.25 -5.86 6.22
CA MET A 360 -5.69 -5.97 5.97
C MET A 360 -6.55 -5.22 7.00
N SER A 361 -6.02 -4.83 8.16
CA SER A 361 -6.77 -4.13 9.20
C SER A 361 -7.05 -2.64 8.90
N ALA A 362 -6.43 -2.06 7.87
CA ALA A 362 -6.68 -0.68 7.46
C ALA A 362 -8.09 -0.52 6.87
N SER A 363 -9.02 0.05 7.64
CA SER A 363 -10.44 0.16 7.24
C SER A 363 -10.76 1.36 6.36
N GLY A 364 -10.03 2.45 6.45
CA GLY A 364 -10.07 3.61 5.56
C GLY A 364 -11.44 4.24 5.25
N ALA A 365 -11.48 4.97 4.12
CA ALA A 365 -12.61 5.81 3.73
C ALA A 365 -13.91 5.04 3.46
N MET A 366 -13.83 3.80 2.97
CA MET A 366 -15.00 3.02 2.59
C MET A 366 -15.94 2.74 3.77
N GLY A 367 -15.38 2.36 4.93
CA GLY A 367 -16.16 2.16 6.16
C GLY A 367 -16.88 3.43 6.60
N ILE A 368 -16.24 4.59 6.40
CA ILE A 368 -16.82 5.90 6.73
C ILE A 368 -17.96 6.25 5.76
N ILE A 369 -17.79 5.98 4.46
CA ILE A 369 -18.85 6.18 3.46
C ILE A 369 -20.09 5.37 3.82
N LEU A 370 -19.91 4.10 4.13
CA LEU A 370 -21.00 3.23 4.57
C LEU A 370 -21.64 3.74 5.86
N GLY A 371 -20.84 4.17 6.83
CA GLY A 371 -21.30 4.78 8.08
C GLY A 371 -22.15 6.03 7.85
N LEU A 372 -21.73 6.88 6.91
CA LEU A 372 -22.50 8.07 6.55
C LEU A 372 -23.89 7.72 5.99
N PHE A 373 -23.97 6.74 5.09
CA PHE A 373 -25.27 6.27 4.58
C PHE A 373 -26.13 5.65 5.68
N ALA A 374 -25.55 4.82 6.53
CA ALA A 374 -26.29 4.21 7.65
C ALA A 374 -26.82 5.26 8.63
N LEU A 375 -26.07 6.35 8.86
CA LEU A 375 -26.54 7.50 9.66
C LEU A 375 -27.68 8.23 8.95
N GLN A 376 -27.56 8.52 7.66
CA GLN A 376 -28.61 9.21 6.87
C GLN A 376 -29.91 8.42 6.84
N PHE A 377 -29.84 7.09 6.82
CA PHE A 377 -31.03 6.21 6.87
C PHE A 377 -31.47 5.86 8.29
N ASN A 378 -30.92 6.49 9.33
CA ASN A 378 -31.22 6.26 10.74
C ASN A 378 -31.09 4.78 11.19
N ILE A 379 -30.13 4.05 10.61
CA ILE A 379 -29.80 2.68 11.03
C ILE A 379 -28.93 2.70 12.27
N ILE A 380 -27.97 3.63 12.30
CA ILE A 380 -27.05 3.85 13.41
C ILE A 380 -27.28 5.22 14.04
N ASN A 381 -26.90 5.34 15.29
CA ASN A 381 -26.86 6.62 15.99
C ASN A 381 -25.55 7.39 15.72
N PRO A 382 -25.50 8.70 16.04
CA PRO A 382 -24.28 9.51 15.89
C PRO A 382 -23.06 8.93 16.61
N GLU A 383 -23.22 8.38 17.82
CA GLU A 383 -22.11 7.79 18.59
C GLU A 383 -21.47 6.61 17.84
N THR A 384 -22.30 5.77 17.18
CA THR A 384 -21.80 4.64 16.36
C THR A 384 -21.08 5.14 15.12
N PHE A 385 -21.59 6.17 14.45
CA PHE A 385 -20.92 6.77 13.30
C PHE A 385 -19.55 7.34 13.68
N GLU A 386 -19.48 8.10 14.79
CA GLU A 386 -18.22 8.63 15.30
C GLU A 386 -17.22 7.52 15.67
N ALA A 387 -17.69 6.47 16.32
CA ALA A 387 -16.88 5.30 16.64
C ALA A 387 -16.30 4.61 15.37
N ILE A 388 -17.09 4.53 14.29
CA ILE A 388 -16.63 4.00 12.99
C ILE A 388 -15.55 4.92 12.38
N VAL A 389 -15.74 6.24 12.45
CA VAL A 389 -14.73 7.19 11.95
C VAL A 389 -13.43 7.06 12.73
N ILE A 390 -13.49 7.01 14.06
CA ILE A 390 -12.31 6.82 14.92
C ILE A 390 -11.63 5.48 14.61
N MET A 391 -12.40 4.40 14.50
CA MET A 391 -11.90 3.09 14.11
C MET A 391 -11.14 3.16 12.79
N ALA A 392 -11.72 3.79 11.76
CA ALA A 392 -11.11 3.89 10.44
C ALA A 392 -9.80 4.71 10.48
N LEU A 393 -9.77 5.82 11.22
CA LEU A 393 -8.58 6.63 11.42
C LEU A 393 -7.50 5.87 12.19
N CYS A 394 -7.86 5.29 13.34
CA CYS A 394 -6.92 4.57 14.19
C CYS A 394 -6.33 3.34 13.50
N THR A 395 -7.16 2.53 12.83
CA THR A 395 -6.67 1.33 12.13
C THR A 395 -5.78 1.68 10.95
N SER A 396 -6.08 2.76 10.22
CA SER A 396 -5.23 3.28 9.14
C SER A 396 -3.87 3.77 9.65
N LEU A 397 -3.83 4.40 10.84
CA LEU A 397 -2.60 4.84 11.47
C LEU A 397 -1.80 3.69 12.07
N LEU A 398 -2.48 2.69 12.66
CA LEU A 398 -1.85 1.55 13.33
C LEU A 398 -1.33 0.48 12.36
N SER A 399 -1.93 0.35 11.18
CA SER A 399 -1.59 -0.70 10.22
C SER A 399 -0.10 -0.68 9.84
N SER A 400 0.48 0.47 9.48
CA SER A 400 1.89 0.59 9.10
C SER A 400 2.87 0.24 10.26
N PRO A 401 2.70 0.77 11.49
CA PRO A 401 3.52 0.35 12.64
C PRO A 401 3.39 -1.14 12.96
N LEU A 402 2.18 -1.71 12.92
CA LEU A 402 1.97 -3.13 13.16
C LEU A 402 2.65 -4.00 12.10
N MET A 403 2.55 -3.60 10.81
CA MET A 403 3.27 -4.29 9.74
C MET A 403 4.78 -4.24 9.99
N LYS A 404 5.36 -3.08 10.33
CA LYS A 404 6.78 -2.94 10.66
C LYS A 404 7.20 -3.82 11.83
N PHE A 405 6.35 -3.95 12.83
CA PHE A 405 6.62 -4.79 14.01
C PHE A 405 6.70 -6.29 13.65
N PHE A 406 5.81 -6.76 12.75
CA PHE A 406 5.82 -8.15 12.29
C PHE A 406 6.75 -8.38 11.10
N MET A 407 7.16 -7.33 10.37
CA MET A 407 8.23 -7.48 9.41
C MET A 407 9.44 -8.07 10.14
N ARG A 408 9.93 -9.19 9.65
CA ARG A 408 11.25 -9.62 10.03
C ARG A 408 12.17 -8.44 9.68
N SER A 409 12.87 -7.89 10.64
CA SER A 409 14.19 -7.41 10.33
C SER A 409 14.98 -8.68 9.96
N LYS A 410 14.88 -9.16 8.71
CA LYS A 410 16.08 -9.63 8.07
C LYS A 410 17.00 -8.43 8.28
N GLU A 411 18.00 -8.53 9.12
CA GLU A 411 19.19 -7.73 8.94
C GLU A 411 19.48 -7.96 7.47
N GLN A 412 19.10 -6.99 6.63
CA GLN A 412 19.48 -7.03 5.22
C GLN A 412 20.98 -6.93 5.31
N LEU A 413 21.62 -8.04 4.98
CA LEU A 413 23.04 -8.21 5.11
C LEU A 413 23.68 -7.20 4.14
N SER A 414 24.09 -6.05 4.64
CA SER A 414 24.86 -5.10 3.84
C SER A 414 26.27 -5.63 3.66
N LEU A 415 26.83 -5.44 2.46
CA LEU A 415 28.22 -5.75 2.21
C LEU A 415 29.14 -5.12 3.26
N ILE A 416 28.84 -3.87 3.69
CA ILE A 416 29.60 -3.17 4.75
C ILE A 416 29.61 -3.94 6.08
N GLU A 417 28.51 -4.63 6.43
CA GLU A 417 28.41 -5.39 7.68
C GLU A 417 29.09 -6.77 7.60
N THR A 418 29.30 -7.29 6.38
CA THR A 418 29.96 -8.57 6.14
C THR A 418 31.48 -8.46 5.98
N ILE A 419 31.97 -7.27 5.65
CA ILE A 419 33.40 -7.00 5.48
C ILE A 419 34.07 -6.89 6.85
N ASP A 420 35.16 -7.66 7.02
CA ASP A 420 35.97 -7.70 8.23
C ASP A 420 37.44 -7.52 7.85
N SER A 421 38.18 -6.67 8.60
CA SER A 421 39.61 -6.44 8.35
C SER A 421 40.44 -7.71 8.38
N LYS A 422 40.00 -8.73 9.13
CA LYS A 422 40.68 -10.04 9.22
C LYS A 422 40.46 -10.91 7.97
N LEU A 423 39.51 -10.54 7.12
CA LEU A 423 39.12 -11.24 5.89
C LEU A 423 39.55 -10.42 4.63
N PHE A 424 40.47 -9.50 4.79
CA PHE A 424 41.00 -8.67 3.71
C PHE A 424 42.48 -9.00 3.43
N ILE A 425 42.78 -9.29 2.16
CA ILE A 425 44.12 -9.60 1.66
C ILE A 425 44.53 -8.52 0.66
N PRO A 426 45.43 -7.60 1.00
CA PRO A 426 45.83 -6.50 0.13
C PRO A 426 46.65 -6.94 -1.10
N ALA A 427 47.27 -8.13 -1.05
CA ALA A 427 48.03 -8.68 -2.15
C ALA A 427 47.94 -10.22 -2.14
N LEU A 428 47.19 -10.78 -3.10
CA LEU A 428 47.11 -12.23 -3.32
C LEU A 428 48.43 -12.74 -3.92
N ARG A 429 48.85 -13.92 -3.48
CA ARG A 429 50.04 -14.60 -4.02
C ARG A 429 49.69 -15.51 -5.21
N SER A 430 48.45 -15.85 -5.33
CA SER A 430 47.90 -16.76 -6.33
C SER A 430 47.91 -16.14 -7.73
N ARG A 431 48.15 -16.98 -8.75
CA ARG A 431 48.15 -16.58 -10.16
C ARG A 431 47.04 -17.23 -10.98
N THR A 432 46.39 -18.23 -10.44
CA THR A 432 45.26 -18.91 -11.08
C THR A 432 43.99 -18.77 -10.26
N ALA A 433 42.81 -18.86 -10.90
CA ALA A 433 41.53 -18.78 -10.20
C ALA A 433 41.40 -19.87 -9.10
N GLY A 434 41.87 -21.08 -9.38
CA GLY A 434 41.83 -22.17 -8.40
C GLY A 434 42.71 -21.89 -7.17
N ASP A 435 43.94 -21.40 -7.36
CA ASP A 435 44.81 -21.07 -6.26
C ASP A 435 44.28 -19.87 -5.45
N ALA A 436 43.67 -18.87 -6.12
CA ALA A 436 43.07 -17.74 -5.46
C ALA A 436 41.86 -18.15 -4.60
N ILE A 437 41.01 -19.02 -5.10
CA ILE A 437 39.90 -19.61 -4.32
C ILE A 437 40.44 -20.38 -3.11
N ALA A 438 41.50 -21.15 -3.25
CA ALA A 438 42.10 -21.88 -2.14
C ALA A 438 42.72 -20.92 -1.09
N GLU A 439 43.48 -19.88 -1.51
CA GLU A 439 44.05 -18.89 -0.63
C GLU A 439 43.00 -18.12 0.16
N LEU A 440 41.91 -17.68 -0.49
CA LEU A 440 40.78 -17.01 0.14
C LEU A 440 40.01 -17.93 1.10
N SER A 441 39.88 -19.22 0.73
CA SER A 441 39.19 -20.23 1.57
C SER A 441 39.95 -20.52 2.86
N GLU A 442 41.26 -20.53 2.84
CA GLU A 442 42.11 -20.68 4.05
C GLU A 442 41.91 -19.49 5.01
N ILE A 443 41.72 -18.29 4.51
CA ILE A 443 41.40 -17.12 5.34
C ILE A 443 39.98 -17.24 5.91
N ALA A 444 39.01 -17.66 5.07
CA ALA A 444 37.65 -17.90 5.51
C ALA A 444 37.56 -18.92 6.64
N ALA A 445 38.35 -19.98 6.57
CA ALA A 445 38.41 -21.06 7.55
C ALA A 445 38.73 -20.58 8.98
N ARG A 446 39.51 -19.51 9.10
CA ARG A 446 39.86 -18.91 10.41
C ARG A 446 38.64 -18.34 11.14
N LYS A 447 37.58 -17.98 10.43
CA LYS A 447 36.35 -17.42 11.00
C LYS A 447 35.20 -18.46 11.03
N ILE A 448 35.15 -19.30 10.01
CA ILE A 448 34.13 -20.34 9.84
C ILE A 448 34.75 -21.63 10.36
N LYS A 449 34.09 -22.34 11.26
CA LYS A 449 34.59 -23.62 11.83
C LYS A 449 34.52 -24.75 10.78
N LEU A 450 35.16 -24.53 9.63
CA LEU A 450 35.26 -25.47 8.52
C LEU A 450 36.69 -25.46 8.01
N ASP A 451 37.16 -26.57 7.48
CA ASP A 451 38.47 -26.66 6.86
C ASP A 451 38.53 -25.88 5.53
N GLY A 452 39.64 -25.16 5.31
CA GLY A 452 39.82 -24.36 4.10
C GLY A 452 39.75 -25.16 2.80
N ALA A 453 40.26 -26.40 2.82
CA ALA A 453 40.18 -27.28 1.66
C ALA A 453 38.74 -27.65 1.30
N THR A 454 37.91 -27.93 2.31
CA THR A 454 36.48 -28.21 2.10
C THR A 454 35.72 -27.00 1.53
N ILE A 455 36.03 -25.78 1.99
CA ILE A 455 35.45 -24.55 1.45
C ILE A 455 35.88 -24.40 -0.01
N ALA A 456 37.18 -24.53 -0.28
CA ALA A 456 37.72 -24.41 -1.64
C ALA A 456 37.07 -25.41 -2.62
N GLU A 457 36.92 -26.68 -2.23
CA GLU A 457 36.26 -27.71 -3.03
C GLU A 457 34.84 -27.30 -3.44
N ARG A 458 34.02 -26.82 -2.49
CA ARG A 458 32.64 -26.39 -2.76
C ARG A 458 32.57 -25.16 -3.67
N VAL A 459 33.48 -24.22 -3.50
CA VAL A 459 33.56 -23.03 -4.35
C VAL A 459 34.01 -23.39 -5.76
N LEU A 460 35.03 -24.28 -5.89
CA LEU A 460 35.50 -24.77 -7.18
C LEU A 460 34.46 -25.61 -7.92
N GLU A 461 33.69 -26.43 -7.21
CA GLU A 461 32.55 -27.15 -7.78
C GLU A 461 31.55 -26.16 -8.40
N ARG A 462 31.25 -25.07 -7.71
CA ARG A 462 30.35 -24.00 -8.23
C ARG A 462 30.98 -23.22 -9.38
N GLU A 463 32.26 -22.89 -9.31
CA GLU A 463 33.02 -22.20 -10.36
C GLU A 463 33.06 -23.00 -11.65
N SER A 464 33.20 -24.32 -11.55
CA SER A 464 33.23 -25.23 -12.71
C SER A 464 31.91 -25.27 -13.50
N LEU A 465 30.77 -24.97 -12.88
CA LEU A 465 29.47 -24.91 -13.54
C LEU A 465 29.28 -23.62 -14.35
N MET A 466 29.79 -22.52 -13.87
CA MET A 466 29.70 -21.20 -14.52
C MET A 466 30.75 -20.28 -13.89
N SER A 467 31.53 -19.64 -14.75
CA SER A 467 32.51 -18.64 -14.32
C SER A 467 31.88 -17.55 -13.46
N THR A 468 32.62 -17.14 -12.42
CA THR A 468 32.19 -16.03 -11.53
C THR A 468 32.92 -14.72 -11.81
N GLY A 469 33.66 -14.63 -12.89
CA GLY A 469 34.18 -13.35 -13.41
C GLY A 469 33.04 -12.50 -13.97
N ILE A 470 32.68 -11.40 -13.28
CA ILE A 470 31.55 -10.53 -13.66
C ILE A 470 31.95 -9.40 -14.60
N GLY A 471 33.20 -9.40 -15.08
CA GLY A 471 33.74 -8.31 -15.88
C GLY A 471 34.25 -7.15 -15.02
N ASP A 472 34.69 -6.07 -15.68
CA ASP A 472 35.16 -4.87 -14.98
C ASP A 472 36.24 -5.14 -13.94
N GLN A 473 37.12 -6.15 -14.18
CA GLN A 473 38.22 -6.56 -13.29
C GLN A 473 37.75 -7.14 -11.94
N VAL A 474 36.51 -7.63 -11.84
CA VAL A 474 35.92 -8.17 -10.61
C VAL A 474 35.53 -9.64 -10.79
N ALA A 475 35.83 -10.47 -9.78
CA ALA A 475 35.33 -11.83 -9.65
C ALA A 475 34.64 -12.06 -8.32
N VAL A 476 33.61 -12.90 -8.32
CA VAL A 476 32.75 -13.16 -7.16
C VAL A 476 32.55 -14.67 -6.93
N PRO A 477 33.65 -15.46 -6.69
CA PRO A 477 33.51 -16.86 -6.35
C PRO A 477 32.65 -17.01 -5.09
N HIS A 478 31.72 -17.99 -5.07
CA HIS A 478 30.76 -18.12 -3.99
C HIS A 478 30.30 -19.54 -3.76
N ALA A 479 29.91 -19.85 -2.50
CA ALA A 479 29.27 -21.11 -2.14
C ALA A 479 28.23 -20.93 -1.04
N ARG A 480 27.24 -21.82 -1.02
CA ARG A 480 26.27 -21.95 0.08
C ARG A 480 26.62 -23.19 0.91
N LEU A 481 26.79 -22.99 2.21
CA LEU A 481 27.24 -24.04 3.10
C LEU A 481 26.27 -24.17 4.29
N SER A 482 25.97 -25.40 4.68
CA SER A 482 25.10 -25.70 5.84
C SER A 482 25.73 -25.30 7.17
N GLU A 483 27.05 -25.30 7.23
CA GLU A 483 27.87 -24.99 8.38
C GLU A 483 28.04 -23.50 8.64
N VAL A 484 27.76 -22.67 7.62
CA VAL A 484 27.82 -21.22 7.72
C VAL A 484 26.55 -20.69 8.36
N GLN A 485 26.66 -20.06 9.52
CA GLN A 485 25.51 -19.46 10.22
C GLN A 485 25.31 -17.99 9.87
N LYS A 486 26.40 -17.27 9.54
CA LYS A 486 26.38 -15.86 9.12
C LYS A 486 27.18 -15.72 7.84
N SER A 487 26.62 -15.00 6.88
CA SER A 487 27.31 -14.68 5.63
C SER A 487 28.64 -13.98 5.89
N SER A 488 29.64 -14.31 5.11
CA SER A 488 31.00 -13.75 5.22
C SER A 488 31.54 -13.50 3.82
N VAL A 489 32.24 -12.36 3.66
CA VAL A 489 32.91 -12.00 2.42
C VAL A 489 34.41 -11.88 2.69
N VAL A 490 35.22 -12.66 1.99
CA VAL A 490 36.68 -12.56 2.01
C VAL A 490 37.10 -11.80 0.76
N ILE A 491 37.96 -10.81 0.90
CA ILE A 491 38.36 -9.91 -0.17
C ILE A 491 39.84 -10.10 -0.45
N GLY A 492 40.17 -10.29 -1.72
CA GLY A 492 41.54 -10.36 -2.18
C GLY A 492 41.80 -9.40 -3.33
N ILE A 493 42.94 -8.73 -3.30
CA ILE A 493 43.42 -7.86 -4.39
C ILE A 493 44.58 -8.55 -5.08
N SER A 494 44.58 -8.59 -6.41
CA SER A 494 45.67 -9.12 -7.24
C SER A 494 46.24 -8.01 -8.09
N GLU A 495 47.54 -7.70 -7.91
CA GLU A 495 48.22 -6.68 -8.73
C GLU A 495 48.37 -7.09 -10.21
N GLU A 496 48.69 -8.36 -10.46
CA GLU A 496 48.87 -8.90 -11.83
C GLU A 496 47.55 -9.21 -12.52
N GLY A 497 46.44 -9.35 -11.76
CA GLY A 497 45.15 -9.83 -12.23
C GLY A 497 45.10 -11.35 -12.45
N ILE A 498 43.97 -11.95 -12.20
CA ILE A 498 43.73 -13.41 -12.30
C ILE A 498 42.61 -13.67 -13.29
N ASP A 499 42.83 -14.59 -14.22
CA ASP A 499 41.79 -14.96 -15.19
C ASP A 499 40.71 -15.84 -14.55
N PHE A 500 39.51 -15.25 -14.43
CA PHE A 500 38.25 -15.90 -14.01
C PHE A 500 37.29 -16.11 -15.18
N ASN A 501 37.79 -16.17 -16.43
CA ASN A 501 36.99 -16.31 -17.66
C ASN A 501 35.82 -15.30 -17.69
N ALA A 502 36.08 -14.04 -17.38
CA ALA A 502 35.07 -12.99 -17.41
C ALA A 502 34.60 -12.72 -18.85
N TYR A 503 33.34 -12.31 -19.02
CA TYR A 503 32.72 -12.08 -20.33
C TYR A 503 33.41 -10.97 -21.16
N ASP A 504 34.10 -10.04 -20.51
CA ASP A 504 34.86 -8.95 -21.15
C ASP A 504 36.34 -9.32 -21.45
N GLY A 505 36.75 -10.54 -21.12
CA GLY A 505 38.10 -11.06 -21.34
C GLY A 505 39.20 -10.40 -20.52
N LYS A 506 38.84 -9.58 -19.50
CA LYS A 506 39.81 -8.92 -18.63
C LYS A 506 40.08 -9.73 -17.38
N PRO A 507 41.33 -9.77 -16.89
CA PRO A 507 41.64 -10.42 -15.62
C PRO A 507 41.00 -9.68 -14.45
N ALA A 508 40.60 -10.42 -13.41
CA ALA A 508 40.05 -9.88 -12.18
C ALA A 508 41.15 -9.44 -11.24
N HIS A 509 41.11 -8.19 -10.82
CA HIS A 509 42.01 -7.62 -9.80
C HIS A 509 41.38 -7.60 -8.42
N LEU A 510 40.03 -7.56 -8.36
CA LEU A 510 39.26 -7.60 -7.12
C LEU A 510 38.47 -8.92 -7.06
N ILE A 511 38.76 -9.74 -6.05
CA ILE A 511 38.13 -11.05 -5.89
C ILE A 511 37.38 -11.09 -4.56
N PHE A 512 36.08 -11.38 -4.60
CA PHE A 512 35.18 -11.46 -3.44
C PHE A 512 34.71 -12.88 -3.25
N LEU A 513 35.30 -13.62 -2.33
CA LEU A 513 34.80 -14.95 -1.94
C LEU A 513 33.59 -14.79 -1.02
N ILE A 514 32.41 -15.15 -1.48
CA ILE A 514 31.14 -15.01 -0.75
C ILE A 514 30.72 -16.36 -0.21
N LEU A 515 30.57 -16.48 1.10
CA LEU A 515 30.09 -17.68 1.78
C LEU A 515 28.80 -17.35 2.53
N THR A 516 27.71 -18.07 2.18
CA THR A 516 26.37 -17.80 2.74
C THR A 516 25.74 -19.07 3.31
N PRO A 517 24.81 -18.93 4.28
CA PRO A 517 24.06 -20.06 4.79
C PRO A 517 23.20 -20.71 3.71
N LEU A 518 23.14 -22.05 3.71
CA LEU A 518 22.23 -22.79 2.80
C LEU A 518 20.76 -22.42 3.03
N SER A 519 20.42 -22.03 4.25
CA SER A 519 19.07 -21.62 4.66
C SER A 519 18.65 -20.20 4.21
N ASP A 520 19.59 -19.39 3.68
CA ASP A 520 19.32 -18.02 3.25
C ASP A 520 19.85 -17.75 1.82
N PRO A 521 19.15 -18.19 0.78
CA PRO A 521 19.54 -17.96 -0.61
C PRO A 521 19.51 -16.49 -1.02
N ASP A 522 18.68 -15.66 -0.37
CA ASP A 522 18.54 -14.24 -0.69
C ASP A 522 19.77 -13.44 -0.29
N ALA A 523 20.44 -13.84 0.80
CA ALA A 523 21.67 -13.19 1.27
C ALA A 523 22.78 -13.21 0.21
N GLN A 524 22.92 -14.31 -0.53
CA GLN A 524 23.90 -14.43 -1.61
C GLN A 524 23.57 -13.48 -2.76
N ILE A 525 22.30 -13.46 -3.21
CA ILE A 525 21.85 -12.62 -4.32
C ILE A 525 22.05 -11.15 -3.96
N GLN A 526 21.75 -10.78 -2.73
CA GLN A 526 21.91 -9.42 -2.25
C GLN A 526 23.38 -8.97 -2.27
N LEU A 527 24.30 -9.77 -1.73
CA LEU A 527 25.74 -9.46 -1.74
C LEU A 527 26.30 -9.36 -3.17
N LEU A 528 25.88 -10.27 -4.06
CA LEU A 528 26.26 -10.23 -5.48
C LEU A 528 25.76 -8.94 -6.16
N CYS A 529 24.52 -8.54 -5.89
CA CYS A 529 23.94 -7.30 -6.42
C CYS A 529 24.69 -6.06 -5.93
N GLU A 530 24.99 -5.99 -4.63
CA GLU A 530 25.72 -4.87 -4.05
C GLU A 530 27.15 -4.76 -4.59
N ILE A 531 27.89 -5.87 -4.63
CA ILE A 531 29.25 -5.91 -5.19
C ILE A 531 29.22 -5.49 -6.65
N SER A 532 28.34 -6.08 -7.47
CA SER A 532 28.22 -5.72 -8.88
C SER A 532 27.94 -4.22 -9.06
N THR A 533 26.99 -3.65 -8.31
CA THR A 533 26.58 -2.25 -8.46
C THR A 533 27.66 -1.26 -8.01
N ILE A 534 28.34 -1.55 -6.89
CA ILE A 534 29.40 -0.67 -6.35
C ILE A 534 30.60 -0.69 -7.28
N PHE A 535 31.06 -1.89 -7.67
CA PHE A 535 32.31 -2.06 -8.38
C PHE A 535 32.17 -1.99 -9.91
N GLN A 536 30.98 -1.76 -10.48
CA GLN A 536 30.81 -1.27 -11.86
C GLN A 536 31.34 0.15 -12.04
N GLN A 537 31.47 0.95 -10.98
CA GLN A 537 31.99 2.32 -11.05
C GLN A 537 33.52 2.29 -11.18
N ARG A 538 34.00 2.84 -12.28
CA ARG A 538 35.43 2.85 -12.58
C ARG A 538 36.26 3.60 -11.54
N ASP A 539 35.77 4.76 -11.09
CA ASP A 539 36.48 5.62 -10.14
C ASP A 539 36.73 4.90 -8.80
N ILE A 540 35.73 4.12 -8.33
CA ILE A 540 35.83 3.34 -7.10
C ILE A 540 36.82 2.19 -7.25
N ARG A 541 36.83 1.50 -8.39
CA ARG A 541 37.77 0.43 -8.66
C ARG A 541 39.22 0.96 -8.72
N GLU A 542 39.45 2.06 -9.42
CA GLU A 542 40.78 2.69 -9.52
C GLU A 542 41.29 3.14 -8.13
N GLU A 543 40.40 3.74 -7.31
CA GLU A 543 40.76 4.14 -5.94
C GLU A 543 41.19 2.93 -5.08
N ILE A 544 40.50 1.81 -5.18
CA ILE A 544 40.79 0.58 -4.42
C ILE A 544 42.07 -0.08 -4.91
N LEU A 545 42.34 -0.12 -6.22
CA LEU A 545 43.54 -0.73 -6.79
C LEU A 545 44.82 0.06 -6.45
N HIS A 546 44.69 1.36 -6.20
CA HIS A 546 45.79 2.21 -5.72
C HIS A 546 45.91 2.21 -4.19
N GLY A 547 44.89 1.73 -3.46
CA GLY A 547 44.89 1.65 -2.01
C GLY A 547 45.50 0.33 -1.51
N THR A 548 46.34 0.42 -0.47
CA THR A 548 46.99 -0.77 0.12
C THR A 548 46.45 -1.17 1.48
N THR A 549 45.52 -0.38 2.02
CA THR A 549 45.01 -0.58 3.37
C THR A 549 43.52 -0.91 3.40
N PHE A 550 43.10 -1.67 4.41
CA PHE A 550 41.68 -1.96 4.65
C PHE A 550 40.84 -0.67 4.84
N SER A 551 41.41 0.37 5.44
CA SER A 551 40.71 1.63 5.68
C SER A 551 40.39 2.37 4.37
N GLU A 552 41.32 2.37 3.42
CA GLU A 552 41.14 2.95 2.08
C GLU A 552 40.06 2.16 1.31
N PHE A 553 40.14 0.81 1.34
CA PHE A 553 39.13 -0.05 0.75
C PHE A 553 37.72 0.27 1.31
N MET A 554 37.57 0.36 2.64
CA MET A 554 36.29 0.69 3.28
C MET A 554 35.80 2.11 2.94
N SER A 555 36.71 3.07 2.76
CA SER A 555 36.39 4.44 2.33
C SER A 555 35.75 4.43 0.93
N ALA A 556 36.40 3.74 -0.01
CA ALA A 556 35.92 3.61 -1.38
C ALA A 556 34.58 2.86 -1.47
N VAL A 557 34.36 1.78 -0.69
CA VAL A 557 33.09 1.07 -0.59
C VAL A 557 31.99 2.00 -0.07
N LYS A 558 32.25 2.76 1.01
CA LYS A 558 31.30 3.75 1.55
C LYS A 558 30.95 4.82 0.52
N MET A 559 31.91 5.28 -0.25
CA MET A 559 31.68 6.26 -1.32
C MET A 559 30.79 5.69 -2.42
N GLY A 560 30.98 4.43 -2.79
CA GLY A 560 30.12 3.71 -3.74
C GLY A 560 28.64 3.63 -3.31
N TYR A 561 28.39 3.42 -2.04
CA TYR A 561 27.05 3.51 -1.47
C TYR A 561 26.47 4.94 -1.52
N TYR A 562 27.30 5.95 -1.30
CA TYR A 562 26.89 7.36 -1.35
C TYR A 562 26.45 7.78 -2.77
N MET A 563 27.18 7.31 -3.79
CA MET A 563 26.91 7.63 -5.19
C MET A 563 25.68 6.91 -5.75
N ASN A 564 25.28 5.78 -5.13
CA ASN A 564 24.15 4.96 -5.55
C ASN A 564 23.16 4.73 -4.39
N PRO A 565 22.35 5.71 -4.01
CA PRO A 565 21.40 5.57 -2.90
C PRO A 565 20.29 4.53 -3.16
N ASN A 566 20.16 4.01 -4.40
CA ASN A 566 19.22 2.95 -4.79
C ASN A 566 19.88 1.55 -4.83
N ILE A 567 21.13 1.40 -4.44
CA ILE A 567 21.68 0.07 -4.15
C ILE A 567 20.79 -0.54 -3.07
N CYS A 568 20.61 -1.85 -3.09
CA CYS A 568 19.88 -2.68 -2.13
C CYS A 568 20.17 -2.36 -0.64
N ALA A 569 20.64 -1.15 -0.33
CA ALA A 569 20.98 -0.61 0.97
C ALA A 569 19.74 -0.28 1.79
N THR A 570 19.74 -0.63 3.06
CA THR A 570 18.64 -0.30 3.95
C THR A 570 18.59 1.19 4.28
N PRO A 571 17.41 1.74 4.65
CA PRO A 571 17.31 3.09 5.22
C PRO A 571 18.23 3.30 6.44
N LYS A 572 18.55 2.23 7.20
CA LYS A 572 19.49 2.27 8.33
C LYS A 572 20.93 2.51 7.89
N ASP A 573 21.34 1.90 6.78
CA ASP A 573 22.71 2.07 6.26
C ASP A 573 22.88 3.49 5.73
N ILE A 574 21.88 4.04 5.06
CA ILE A 574 21.87 5.43 4.58
C ILE A 574 21.90 6.41 5.76
N ASP A 575 21.13 6.19 6.82
CA ASP A 575 21.14 7.04 8.02
C ASP A 575 22.44 6.94 8.80
N ARG A 576 23.06 5.76 8.86
CA ARG A 576 24.37 5.56 9.49
C ARG A 576 25.47 6.26 8.70
N LEU A 577 25.47 6.13 7.36
CA LEU A 577 26.39 6.83 6.46
C LEU A 577 26.25 8.36 6.58
N ARG A 578 25.01 8.88 6.69
CA ARG A 578 24.73 10.31 6.91
C ARG A 578 25.24 10.83 8.26
N ARG A 579 25.23 10.00 9.31
CA ARG A 579 25.76 10.39 10.65
C ARG A 579 27.29 10.35 10.72
N GLU A 580 27.91 9.52 9.91
CA GLU A 580 29.36 9.34 9.84
C GLU A 580 30.03 10.24 8.78
N SER A 581 29.26 11.04 8.02
CA SER A 581 29.78 11.92 6.98
C SER A 581 30.65 13.05 7.57
N PRO A 582 31.81 13.36 6.96
CA PRO A 582 32.77 14.36 7.47
C PRO A 582 32.26 15.81 7.52
N GLU A 583 31.17 16.13 6.78
CA GLU A 583 30.63 17.50 6.68
C GLU A 583 30.07 18.07 7.99
N LYS A 584 29.79 17.24 9.02
CA LYS A 584 29.33 17.72 10.33
C LYS A 584 30.43 17.97 11.37
N ARG A 585 31.71 17.87 11.00
CA ARG A 585 32.84 18.23 11.89
C ARG A 585 33.38 19.67 11.68
N GLN A 586 32.77 20.43 10.77
CA GLN A 586 33.06 21.86 10.58
C GLN A 586 31.78 22.68 10.72
N GLY A 587 31.27 22.80 11.94
CA GLY A 587 30.18 23.67 12.30
C GLY A 587 30.18 23.86 13.80
#